data_56203911025458bd922128f60ed09914
#
_entry.id   56203911025458bd922128f60ed09914
#
_cell.length_a   1.000
_cell.length_b   1.000
_cell.length_c   1.000
_cell.angle_alpha   90.00
_cell.angle_beta   90.00
_cell.angle_gamma   90.00
#
_symmetry.space_group_name_H-M   'P 1'
#
loop_
_entity.id
_entity.type
_entity.pdbx_description
1 polymer ?
#
loop_
_entity_poly.entity_id
_entity_poly.type
_entity_poly.pdbx_seq_one_letter_code
_entity_poly.pdbx_strand_id
1 'polypeptide(L)'
;MTLRAGIVAVQGDVSEHAAAVQSAAGARGETAEVVEIRQSGIVPDCDLLLMPGGESTTISRLLQRERIAPEIRAHVEAGKPVLATCAGLIVASADANDDRVAELDVVDVTIERNAFGRQKDSFEAPLDVAGLDGPFPAVFIRAPVIASVGDAEVLAEWEGRPVAVRDGPVVGTSFHPELTDDSRIHDLAFFEQALA
;
A
#
# COMPACT_ATOMS: atom_id res chain seq x y z
N MET A 1 17.30 -15.02 5.79
CA MET A 1 16.95 -15.19 4.35
C MET A 1 17.02 -13.82 3.71
N THR A 2 17.35 -13.70 2.43
CA THR A 2 17.31 -12.40 1.73
C THR A 2 16.03 -12.37 0.90
N LEU A 3 15.16 -11.41 1.20
CA LEU A 3 13.91 -11.17 0.49
C LEU A 3 14.12 -10.13 -0.61
N ARG A 4 13.52 -10.32 -1.77
CA ARG A 4 13.54 -9.35 -2.86
C ARG A 4 12.29 -8.47 -2.81
N ALA A 5 12.46 -7.24 -2.33
CA ALA A 5 11.40 -6.26 -2.17
C ALA A 5 11.32 -5.34 -3.40
N GLY A 6 10.25 -5.51 -4.20
CA GLY A 6 9.99 -4.65 -5.34
C GLY A 6 9.24 -3.38 -4.93
N ILE A 7 9.75 -2.21 -5.28
CA ILE A 7 9.04 -0.94 -5.10
C ILE A 7 8.64 -0.38 -6.45
N VAL A 8 7.35 -0.14 -6.66
CA VAL A 8 6.86 0.53 -7.85
C VAL A 8 7.41 1.96 -7.89
N ALA A 9 8.37 2.21 -8.76
CA ALA A 9 9.18 3.43 -8.82
C ALA A 9 8.89 4.27 -10.07
N VAL A 10 7.66 4.18 -10.59
CA VAL A 10 7.21 5.00 -11.72
C VAL A 10 6.93 6.44 -11.27
N GLN A 11 6.55 6.62 -9.99
CA GLN A 11 6.40 7.89 -9.28
C GLN A 11 6.26 7.60 -7.77
N GLY A 12 6.69 8.53 -6.87
CA GLY A 12 6.43 8.49 -5.43
C GLY A 12 7.68 8.30 -4.55
N ASP A 13 7.44 8.09 -3.27
CA ASP A 13 8.44 8.10 -2.18
C ASP A 13 9.15 6.73 -2.03
N VAL A 14 10.07 6.44 -2.94
CA VAL A 14 10.75 5.14 -3.04
C VAL A 14 11.73 4.91 -1.89
N SER A 15 12.49 5.95 -1.51
CA SER A 15 13.54 5.86 -0.49
C SER A 15 13.00 5.58 0.90
N GLU A 16 11.89 6.19 1.26
CA GLU A 16 11.22 6.04 2.55
C GLU A 16 10.66 4.61 2.70
N HIS A 17 10.00 4.10 1.67
CA HIS A 17 9.55 2.71 1.64
C HIS A 17 10.70 1.71 1.68
N ALA A 18 11.81 2.00 0.99
CA ALA A 18 13.00 1.16 1.03
C ALA A 18 13.57 1.05 2.45
N ALA A 19 13.70 2.19 3.14
CA ALA A 19 14.17 2.22 4.53
C ALA A 19 13.22 1.46 5.47
N ALA A 20 11.90 1.64 5.32
CA ALA A 20 10.91 1.01 6.17
C ALA A 20 10.87 -0.53 6.00
N VAL A 21 10.91 -1.04 4.76
CA VAL A 21 10.92 -2.50 4.53
C VAL A 21 12.22 -3.14 5.00
N GLN A 22 13.36 -2.46 4.85
CA GLN A 22 14.65 -2.94 5.37
C GLN A 22 14.66 -2.97 6.89
N SER A 23 14.06 -1.98 7.55
CA SER A 23 13.90 -1.93 9.01
C SER A 23 13.02 -3.10 9.50
N ALA A 24 11.87 -3.34 8.85
CA ALA A 24 10.97 -4.44 9.21
C ALA A 24 11.65 -5.80 9.05
N ALA A 25 12.34 -6.04 7.93
CA ALA A 25 13.10 -7.28 7.71
C ALA A 25 14.22 -7.45 8.75
N GLY A 26 14.96 -6.38 9.04
CA GLY A 26 16.05 -6.38 10.03
C GLY A 26 15.57 -6.73 11.44
N ALA A 27 14.38 -6.26 11.85
CA ALA A 27 13.78 -6.58 13.15
C ALA A 27 13.49 -8.09 13.30
N ARG A 28 13.31 -8.81 12.20
CA ARG A 28 13.11 -10.27 12.14
C ARG A 28 14.39 -11.08 11.88
N GLY A 29 15.54 -10.40 11.82
CA GLY A 29 16.83 -11.05 11.50
C GLY A 29 16.96 -11.44 10.04
N GLU A 30 16.17 -10.84 9.15
CA GLU A 30 16.20 -11.02 7.71
C GLU A 30 16.81 -9.80 7.00
N THR A 31 17.07 -9.93 5.72
CA THR A 31 17.52 -8.81 4.87
C THR A 31 16.56 -8.61 3.71
N ALA A 32 16.30 -7.36 3.35
CA ALA A 32 15.53 -7.02 2.14
C ALA A 32 16.46 -6.36 1.10
N GLU A 33 16.57 -7.03 -0.06
CA GLU A 33 17.14 -6.43 -1.26
C GLU A 33 16.05 -5.62 -1.96
N VAL A 34 16.21 -4.30 -2.02
CA VAL A 34 15.24 -3.41 -2.66
C VAL A 34 15.52 -3.31 -4.15
N VAL A 35 14.48 -3.50 -4.96
CA VAL A 35 14.53 -3.37 -6.42
C VAL A 35 13.46 -2.39 -6.87
N GLU A 36 13.86 -1.37 -7.63
CA GLU A 36 12.94 -0.41 -8.23
C GLU A 36 12.26 -1.00 -9.48
N ILE A 37 10.92 -0.97 -9.50
CA ILE A 37 10.11 -1.43 -10.62
C ILE A 37 9.73 -0.25 -11.49
N ARG A 38 10.39 -0.12 -12.64
CA ARG A 38 10.14 0.95 -13.62
C ARG A 38 9.65 0.42 -14.97
N GLN A 39 9.73 -0.88 -15.17
CA GLN A 39 9.35 -1.60 -16.41
C GLN A 39 8.91 -3.02 -16.09
N SER A 40 8.26 -3.67 -17.04
CA SER A 40 7.90 -5.09 -16.93
C SER A 40 9.11 -6.02 -16.82
N GLY A 41 8.88 -7.23 -16.31
CA GLY A 41 9.89 -8.28 -16.16
C GLY A 41 10.63 -8.27 -14.82
N ILE A 42 10.32 -7.31 -13.91
CA ILE A 42 10.95 -7.22 -12.58
C ILE A 42 10.08 -7.84 -11.50
N VAL A 43 8.76 -7.58 -11.54
CA VAL A 43 7.79 -8.05 -10.53
C VAL A 43 7.82 -9.58 -10.34
N PRO A 44 7.92 -10.42 -11.38
CA PRO A 44 7.91 -11.88 -11.20
C PRO A 44 8.98 -12.41 -10.26
N ASP A 45 10.13 -11.72 -10.19
CA ASP A 45 11.27 -12.10 -9.36
C ASP A 45 11.18 -11.55 -7.93
N CYS A 46 10.16 -10.75 -7.60
CA CYS A 46 9.98 -10.17 -6.28
C CYS A 46 9.23 -11.13 -5.34
N ASP A 47 9.62 -11.13 -4.06
CA ASP A 47 8.93 -11.86 -2.99
C ASP A 47 7.77 -11.03 -2.41
N LEU A 48 7.92 -9.71 -2.38
CA LEU A 48 6.94 -8.75 -1.88
C LEU A 48 6.97 -7.47 -2.71
N LEU A 49 5.86 -6.72 -2.69
CA LEU A 49 5.71 -5.47 -3.43
C LEU A 49 5.27 -4.31 -2.55
N LEU A 50 5.80 -3.13 -2.86
CA LEU A 50 5.33 -1.85 -2.33
C LEU A 50 4.80 -1.00 -3.49
N MET A 51 3.59 -0.46 -3.31
CA MET A 51 2.94 0.48 -4.21
C MET A 51 2.83 1.84 -3.49
N PRO A 52 3.79 2.76 -3.69
CA PRO A 52 3.85 4.03 -3.00
C PRO A 52 2.71 4.99 -3.34
N GLY A 53 2.58 6.04 -2.51
CA GLY A 53 1.81 7.23 -2.81
C GLY A 53 2.33 7.98 -4.04
N GLY A 54 1.64 9.08 -4.39
CA GLY A 54 1.96 9.91 -5.54
C GLY A 54 0.69 10.42 -6.23
N GLU A 55 0.69 10.55 -7.56
CA GLU A 55 -0.47 10.96 -8.34
C GLU A 55 -1.08 9.73 -9.05
N SER A 56 -2.27 9.29 -8.59
CA SER A 56 -2.88 8.01 -8.98
C SER A 56 -3.15 7.87 -10.49
N THR A 57 -3.57 8.95 -11.16
CA THR A 57 -3.83 8.90 -12.62
C THR A 57 -2.53 8.71 -13.41
N THR A 58 -1.45 9.32 -12.96
CA THR A 58 -0.11 9.15 -13.55
C THR A 58 0.42 7.75 -13.29
N ILE A 59 0.35 7.28 -12.02
CA ILE A 59 0.81 5.95 -11.64
C ILE A 59 0.08 4.88 -12.47
N SER A 60 -1.26 4.89 -12.49
CA SER A 60 -2.05 3.89 -13.21
C SER A 60 -1.72 3.86 -14.71
N ARG A 61 -1.62 5.04 -15.34
CA ARG A 61 -1.24 5.15 -16.75
C ARG A 61 0.15 4.61 -17.05
N LEU A 62 1.13 4.88 -16.16
CA LEU A 62 2.50 4.38 -16.33
C LEU A 62 2.55 2.86 -16.14
N LEU A 63 1.83 2.31 -15.15
CA LEU A 63 1.76 0.86 -14.96
C LEU A 63 1.19 0.13 -16.18
N GLN A 64 0.19 0.71 -16.86
CA GLN A 64 -0.37 0.16 -18.09
C GLN A 64 0.64 0.28 -19.25
N ARG A 65 1.24 1.47 -19.45
CA ARG A 65 2.18 1.73 -20.53
C ARG A 65 3.41 0.83 -20.46
N GLU A 66 3.98 0.68 -19.28
CA GLU A 66 5.18 -0.15 -19.04
C GLU A 66 4.85 -1.63 -18.85
N ARG A 67 3.57 -2.03 -18.97
CA ARG A 67 3.06 -3.40 -18.82
C ARG A 67 3.37 -4.03 -17.46
N ILE A 68 3.43 -3.23 -16.42
CA ILE A 68 3.65 -3.67 -15.03
C ILE A 68 2.33 -4.15 -14.40
N ALA A 69 1.20 -3.54 -14.76
CA ALA A 69 -0.11 -3.85 -14.17
C ALA A 69 -0.48 -5.36 -14.21
N PRO A 70 -0.33 -6.10 -15.33
CA PRO A 70 -0.61 -7.53 -15.34
C PRO A 70 0.30 -8.34 -14.42
N GLU A 71 1.55 -7.91 -14.24
CA GLU A 71 2.51 -8.60 -13.36
C GLU A 71 2.16 -8.42 -11.89
N ILE A 72 1.67 -7.23 -11.49
CA ILE A 72 1.18 -6.98 -10.12
C ILE A 72 -0.04 -7.86 -9.83
N ARG A 73 -1.00 -7.96 -10.76
CA ARG A 73 -2.16 -8.85 -10.58
C ARG A 73 -1.71 -10.31 -10.41
N ALA A 74 -0.81 -10.79 -11.25
CA ALA A 74 -0.27 -12.15 -11.16
C ALA A 74 0.47 -12.38 -9.83
N HIS A 75 1.16 -11.36 -9.29
CA HIS A 75 1.83 -11.42 -8.00
C HIS A 75 0.82 -11.62 -6.86
N VAL A 76 -0.29 -10.85 -6.88
CA VAL A 76 -1.38 -10.97 -5.90
C VAL A 76 -2.10 -12.32 -6.03
N GLU A 77 -2.42 -12.76 -7.26
CA GLU A 77 -3.03 -14.07 -7.53
C GLU A 77 -2.15 -15.24 -7.04
N ALA A 78 -0.83 -15.07 -7.04
CA ALA A 78 0.11 -16.04 -6.48
C ALA A 78 0.19 -16.01 -4.94
N GLY A 79 -0.62 -15.16 -4.27
CA GLY A 79 -0.63 -15.01 -2.80
C GLY A 79 0.58 -14.27 -2.24
N LYS A 80 1.33 -13.57 -3.07
CA LYS A 80 2.52 -12.82 -2.62
C LYS A 80 2.12 -11.45 -2.05
N PRO A 81 2.73 -11.00 -0.94
CA PRO A 81 2.29 -9.82 -0.20
C PRO A 81 2.55 -8.50 -0.95
N VAL A 82 1.59 -7.58 -0.77
CA VAL A 82 1.64 -6.21 -1.31
C VAL A 82 1.24 -5.22 -0.21
N LEU A 83 1.99 -4.13 -0.09
CA LEU A 83 1.59 -2.94 0.67
C LEU A 83 1.30 -1.80 -0.31
N ALA A 84 0.06 -1.31 -0.33
CA ALA A 84 -0.39 -0.20 -1.16
C ALA A 84 -0.75 1.01 -0.29
N THR A 85 -0.07 2.15 -0.48
CA THR A 85 -0.23 3.33 0.37
C THR A 85 -0.77 4.52 -0.42
N CYS A 86 -1.73 5.26 0.14
CA CYS A 86 -2.29 6.48 -0.42
C CYS A 86 -2.71 6.32 -1.91
N ALA A 87 -2.01 6.94 -2.86
CA ALA A 87 -2.29 6.78 -4.29
C ALA A 87 -2.07 5.34 -4.79
N GLY A 88 -1.18 4.58 -4.17
CA GLY A 88 -1.02 3.15 -4.42
C GLY A 88 -2.28 2.36 -4.11
N LEU A 89 -2.98 2.68 -3.00
CA LEU A 89 -4.27 2.09 -2.65
C LEU A 89 -5.37 2.48 -3.66
N ILE A 90 -5.39 3.74 -4.13
CA ILE A 90 -6.34 4.18 -5.16
C ILE A 90 -6.19 3.33 -6.42
N VAL A 91 -4.96 3.08 -6.87
CA VAL A 91 -4.68 2.26 -8.07
C VAL A 91 -4.97 0.78 -7.82
N ALA A 92 -4.77 0.28 -6.60
CA ALA A 92 -5.03 -1.11 -6.21
C ALA A 92 -6.53 -1.42 -6.05
N SER A 93 -7.38 -0.41 -5.80
CA SER A 93 -8.80 -0.56 -5.50
C SER A 93 -9.60 -1.20 -6.65
N ALA A 94 -10.79 -1.70 -6.31
CA ALA A 94 -11.78 -2.17 -7.28
C ALA A 94 -12.47 -0.98 -8.00
N ASP A 95 -12.64 0.15 -7.30
CA ASP A 95 -13.26 1.37 -7.86
C ASP A 95 -12.64 2.62 -7.24
N ALA A 96 -11.99 3.43 -8.05
CA ALA A 96 -11.39 4.71 -7.67
C ALA A 96 -12.35 5.91 -7.81
N ASN A 97 -13.59 5.69 -8.26
CA ASN A 97 -14.56 6.75 -8.62
C ASN A 97 -13.96 7.83 -9.55
N ASP A 98 -13.07 7.45 -10.44
CA ASP A 98 -12.39 8.35 -11.37
C ASP A 98 -12.00 7.61 -12.66
N ASP A 99 -12.73 7.83 -13.75
CA ASP A 99 -12.51 7.18 -15.05
C ASP A 99 -11.09 7.38 -15.63
N ARG A 100 -10.28 8.27 -15.04
CA ARG A 100 -8.90 8.51 -15.44
C ARG A 100 -7.91 7.57 -14.78
N VAL A 101 -8.34 6.82 -13.77
CA VAL A 101 -7.54 5.80 -13.08
C VAL A 101 -7.89 4.45 -13.71
N ALA A 102 -6.88 3.72 -14.16
CA ALA A 102 -7.02 2.34 -14.54
C ALA A 102 -6.67 1.47 -13.33
N GLU A 103 -7.70 1.04 -12.61
CA GLU A 103 -7.57 0.25 -11.39
C GLU A 103 -6.95 -1.13 -11.67
N LEU A 104 -6.25 -1.65 -10.68
CA LEU A 104 -5.75 -3.02 -10.70
C LEU A 104 -6.80 -4.04 -10.25
N ASP A 105 -7.81 -3.60 -9.49
CA ASP A 105 -8.87 -4.46 -8.95
C ASP A 105 -8.28 -5.64 -8.14
N VAL A 106 -7.41 -5.32 -7.18
CA VAL A 106 -6.75 -6.30 -6.29
C VAL A 106 -7.09 -6.09 -4.83
N VAL A 107 -7.88 -5.08 -4.50
CA VAL A 107 -8.45 -4.81 -3.18
C VAL A 107 -9.91 -4.42 -3.34
N ASP A 108 -10.81 -5.16 -2.71
CA ASP A 108 -12.27 -4.92 -2.81
C ASP A 108 -12.71 -3.73 -1.94
N VAL A 109 -12.36 -2.54 -2.40
CA VAL A 109 -12.76 -1.26 -1.80
C VAL A 109 -13.13 -0.26 -2.89
N THR A 110 -14.03 0.67 -2.52
CA THR A 110 -14.35 1.86 -3.31
C THR A 110 -13.70 3.08 -2.66
N ILE A 111 -13.03 3.90 -3.45
CA ILE A 111 -12.28 5.07 -2.98
C ILE A 111 -12.99 6.37 -3.37
N GLU A 112 -13.03 7.33 -2.44
CA GLU A 112 -13.32 8.74 -2.71
C GLU A 112 -12.07 9.58 -2.53
N ARG A 113 -11.60 10.23 -3.61
CA ARG A 113 -10.31 10.94 -3.65
C ARG A 113 -10.29 12.29 -2.91
N ASN A 114 -11.43 12.93 -2.64
CA ASN A 114 -11.48 14.32 -2.15
C ASN A 114 -12.38 14.51 -0.92
N ALA A 115 -12.66 13.47 -0.17
CA ALA A 115 -13.70 13.51 0.87
C ALA A 115 -13.23 14.07 2.23
N PHE A 116 -11.93 14.26 2.50
CA PHE A 116 -11.46 14.91 3.73
C PHE A 116 -11.61 16.45 3.74
N GLY A 117 -12.14 17.04 2.66
CA GLY A 117 -12.42 18.47 2.54
C GLY A 117 -11.15 19.34 2.40
N ARG A 118 -11.36 20.62 2.01
CA ARG A 118 -10.28 21.58 1.74
C ARG A 118 -9.46 22.02 2.97
N GLN A 119 -9.76 21.55 4.19
CA GLN A 119 -9.18 22.08 5.42
C GLN A 119 -8.11 21.22 6.08
N LYS A 120 -7.83 19.98 5.60
CA LYS A 120 -6.78 19.13 6.18
C LYS A 120 -5.91 18.54 5.09
N ASP A 121 -4.97 19.33 4.61
CA ASP A 121 -3.99 18.86 3.62
C ASP A 121 -3.04 17.79 4.18
N SER A 122 -2.72 17.87 5.49
CA SER A 122 -1.93 16.87 6.21
C SER A 122 -2.17 16.93 7.73
N PHE A 123 -2.13 15.79 8.40
CA PHE A 123 -2.19 15.66 9.86
C PHE A 123 -1.60 14.33 10.31
N GLU A 124 -1.28 14.24 11.61
CA GLU A 124 -0.86 13.01 12.26
C GLU A 124 -1.93 12.58 13.28
N ALA A 125 -2.13 11.28 13.40
CA ALA A 125 -3.07 10.72 14.36
C ALA A 125 -2.58 9.35 14.87
N PRO A 126 -2.75 9.06 16.18
CA PRO A 126 -2.57 7.72 16.68
C PRO A 126 -3.74 6.84 16.22
N LEU A 127 -3.45 5.70 15.62
CA LEU A 127 -4.43 4.72 15.17
C LEU A 127 -4.28 3.41 15.91
N ASP A 128 -5.39 2.85 16.39
CA ASP A 128 -5.45 1.45 16.77
C ASP A 128 -5.60 0.62 15.49
N VAL A 129 -4.60 -0.21 15.20
CA VAL A 129 -4.55 -1.06 14.02
C VAL A 129 -4.64 -2.51 14.47
N ALA A 130 -5.57 -3.26 13.89
CA ALA A 130 -5.71 -4.69 14.17
C ALA A 130 -4.39 -5.43 13.87
N GLY A 131 -3.92 -6.24 14.81
CA GLY A 131 -2.64 -6.95 14.72
C GLY A 131 -1.43 -6.18 15.26
N LEU A 132 -1.58 -4.91 15.67
CA LEU A 132 -0.48 -4.15 16.28
C LEU A 132 -0.67 -3.98 17.79
N ASP A 133 0.41 -4.05 18.54
CA ASP A 133 0.45 -3.69 19.96
C ASP A 133 0.57 -2.16 20.11
N GLY A 134 -0.50 -1.53 20.65
CA GLY A 134 -0.58 -0.09 20.88
C GLY A 134 -0.73 0.73 19.61
N PRO A 135 -0.96 2.05 19.77
CA PRO A 135 -1.30 2.93 18.65
C PRO A 135 -0.13 3.09 17.68
N PHE A 136 -0.47 3.20 16.38
CA PHE A 136 0.44 3.50 15.29
C PHE A 136 0.39 5.01 14.98
N PRO A 137 1.54 5.71 14.83
CA PRO A 137 1.57 7.14 14.49
C PRO A 137 1.33 7.34 12.98
N ALA A 138 0.07 7.43 12.57
CA ALA A 138 -0.28 7.54 11.17
C ALA A 138 -0.12 8.97 10.63
N VAL A 139 0.53 9.13 9.49
CA VAL A 139 0.72 10.39 8.78
C VAL A 139 -0.20 10.44 7.57
N PHE A 140 -1.16 11.37 7.58
CA PHE A 140 -2.10 11.58 6.49
C PHE A 140 -1.68 12.79 5.66
N ILE A 141 -1.56 12.63 4.33
CA ILE A 141 -1.27 13.72 3.40
C ILE A 141 -2.25 13.61 2.24
N ARG A 142 -3.21 14.53 2.15
CA ARG A 142 -4.28 14.51 1.12
C ARG A 142 -4.85 13.11 0.91
N ALA A 143 -5.09 12.42 2.03
CA ALA A 143 -5.43 11.00 2.05
C ALA A 143 -6.74 10.72 1.31
N PRO A 144 -6.82 9.60 0.57
CA PRO A 144 -8.08 9.13 0.02
C PRO A 144 -8.98 8.61 1.15
N VAL A 145 -10.29 8.67 0.95
CA VAL A 145 -11.27 8.04 1.83
C VAL A 145 -11.68 6.71 1.24
N ILE A 146 -11.68 5.66 2.06
CA ILE A 146 -12.30 4.39 1.72
C ILE A 146 -13.80 4.57 1.96
N ALA A 147 -14.58 4.69 0.89
CA ALA A 147 -16.00 4.98 0.94
C ALA A 147 -16.83 3.73 1.25
N SER A 148 -16.41 2.58 0.74
CA SER A 148 -17.00 1.29 1.07
C SER A 148 -15.94 0.18 1.03
N VAL A 149 -16.20 -0.85 1.81
CA VAL A 149 -15.37 -2.05 1.91
C VAL A 149 -16.27 -3.24 1.54
N GLY A 150 -15.86 -4.02 0.55
CA GLY A 150 -16.53 -5.26 0.16
C GLY A 150 -16.09 -6.43 1.04
N ASP A 151 -15.40 -7.40 0.46
CA ASP A 151 -14.91 -8.58 1.18
C ASP A 151 -13.60 -8.32 1.95
N ALA A 152 -12.97 -7.15 1.79
CA ALA A 152 -11.75 -6.79 2.52
C ALA A 152 -12.00 -6.60 4.02
N GLU A 153 -11.02 -6.95 4.84
CA GLU A 153 -11.04 -6.73 6.29
C GLU A 153 -10.59 -5.31 6.64
N VAL A 154 -11.34 -4.62 7.52
CA VAL A 154 -10.92 -3.31 8.06
C VAL A 154 -9.90 -3.52 9.18
N LEU A 155 -8.69 -3.01 9.00
CA LEU A 155 -7.61 -3.07 10.00
C LEU A 155 -7.59 -1.85 10.93
N ALA A 156 -8.00 -0.68 10.44
CA ALA A 156 -8.06 0.55 11.24
C ALA A 156 -9.11 1.52 10.70
N GLU A 157 -9.67 2.31 11.64
CA GLU A 157 -10.59 3.39 11.34
C GLU A 157 -10.11 4.72 11.94
N TRP A 158 -10.40 5.82 11.26
CA TRP A 158 -10.25 7.17 11.75
C TRP A 158 -11.56 7.94 11.63
N GLU A 159 -12.07 8.50 12.75
CA GLU A 159 -13.38 9.17 12.79
C GLU A 159 -14.53 8.34 12.19
N GLY A 160 -14.51 7.00 12.44
CA GLY A 160 -15.54 6.08 11.95
C GLY A 160 -15.44 5.74 10.46
N ARG A 161 -14.29 6.02 9.83
CA ARG A 161 -14.03 5.68 8.42
C ARG A 161 -12.85 4.74 8.31
N PRO A 162 -12.94 3.68 7.49
CA PRO A 162 -11.80 2.81 7.23
C PRO A 162 -10.62 3.60 6.65
N VAL A 163 -9.42 3.36 7.20
CA VAL A 163 -8.16 3.97 6.73
C VAL A 163 -7.05 2.95 6.51
N ALA A 164 -7.26 1.72 6.95
CA ALA A 164 -6.42 0.58 6.62
C ALA A 164 -7.29 -0.66 6.42
N VAL A 165 -6.96 -1.45 5.40
CA VAL A 165 -7.68 -2.67 5.02
C VAL A 165 -6.72 -3.78 4.64
N ARG A 166 -7.20 -5.03 4.72
CA ARG A 166 -6.52 -6.22 4.18
C ARG A 166 -7.47 -6.97 3.27
N ASP A 167 -7.00 -7.34 2.10
CA ASP A 167 -7.70 -8.23 1.17
C ASP A 167 -6.71 -9.29 0.66
N GLY A 168 -6.86 -10.52 1.16
CA GLY A 168 -5.90 -11.58 0.90
C GLY A 168 -4.46 -11.16 1.24
N PRO A 169 -3.54 -11.18 0.27
CA PRO A 169 -2.14 -10.80 0.50
C PRO A 169 -1.90 -9.27 0.46
N VAL A 170 -2.92 -8.46 0.18
CA VAL A 170 -2.77 -7.01 0.01
C VAL A 170 -3.18 -6.29 1.28
N VAL A 171 -2.29 -5.45 1.81
CA VAL A 171 -2.59 -4.44 2.82
C VAL A 171 -2.63 -3.07 2.16
N GLY A 172 -3.73 -2.34 2.36
CA GLY A 172 -3.93 -1.01 1.84
C GLY A 172 -4.09 0.03 2.95
N THR A 173 -3.42 1.18 2.85
CA THR A 173 -3.54 2.29 3.81
C THR A 173 -3.85 3.61 3.10
N SER A 174 -4.75 4.41 3.70
CA SER A 174 -4.98 5.80 3.27
C SER A 174 -3.85 6.74 3.69
N PHE A 175 -3.10 6.38 4.71
CA PHE A 175 -1.98 7.14 5.29
C PHE A 175 -0.63 6.63 4.77
N HIS A 176 0.43 7.32 5.15
CA HIS A 176 1.81 7.09 4.75
C HIS A 176 2.62 6.45 5.89
N PRO A 177 2.65 5.12 6.03
CA PRO A 177 3.40 4.45 7.09
C PRO A 177 4.92 4.60 6.93
N GLU A 178 5.38 4.87 5.71
CA GLU A 178 6.80 5.08 5.37
C GLU A 178 7.37 6.40 5.90
N LEU A 179 6.52 7.36 6.29
CA LEU A 179 6.94 8.66 6.80
C LEU A 179 7.13 8.68 8.33
N THR A 180 7.15 7.53 8.95
CA THR A 180 7.40 7.35 10.38
C THR A 180 8.61 6.46 10.61
N ASP A 181 9.21 6.52 11.81
CA ASP A 181 10.26 5.58 12.22
C ASP A 181 9.69 4.21 12.67
N ASP A 182 8.37 4.03 12.55
CA ASP A 182 7.64 2.83 12.97
C ASP A 182 7.36 1.91 11.78
N SER A 183 8.08 0.81 11.69
CA SER A 183 7.95 -0.14 10.57
C SER A 183 6.89 -1.22 10.78
N ARG A 184 6.05 -1.14 11.84
CA ARG A 184 5.06 -2.20 12.17
C ARG A 184 4.00 -2.42 11.08
N ILE A 185 3.61 -1.42 10.30
CA ILE A 185 2.70 -1.63 9.15
C ILE A 185 3.39 -2.42 8.04
N HIS A 186 4.68 -2.17 7.77
CA HIS A 186 5.45 -2.96 6.81
C HIS A 186 5.63 -4.40 7.31
N ASP A 187 5.88 -4.57 8.61
CA ASP A 187 5.96 -5.87 9.25
C ASP A 187 4.63 -6.65 9.14
N LEU A 188 3.52 -5.99 9.48
CA LEU A 188 2.17 -6.54 9.36
C LEU A 188 1.84 -6.97 7.92
N ALA A 189 2.23 -6.15 6.92
CA ALA A 189 1.92 -6.42 5.52
C ALA A 189 2.73 -7.59 4.95
N PHE A 190 3.97 -7.77 5.36
CA PHE A 190 4.90 -8.67 4.69
C PHE A 190 5.23 -9.94 5.47
N PHE A 191 5.14 -9.90 6.79
CA PHE A 191 5.60 -11.00 7.64
C PHE A 191 4.51 -11.59 8.52
N GLU A 192 3.42 -10.89 8.73
CA GLU A 192 2.24 -11.42 9.42
C GLU A 192 1.20 -11.82 8.38
N GLN A 193 1.31 -13.06 7.88
CA GLN A 193 0.22 -13.62 7.10
C GLN A 193 -1.02 -13.75 7.98
N ALA A 194 -2.19 -13.40 7.41
CA ALA A 194 -3.47 -13.60 8.08
C ALA A 194 -3.49 -15.00 8.70
N LEU A 195 -3.71 -15.07 10.01
CA LEU A 195 -4.00 -16.33 10.68
C LEU A 195 -5.27 -16.88 10.04
N ALA A 196 -5.09 -17.96 9.27
CA ALA A 196 -6.18 -18.67 8.59
C ALA A 196 -7.18 -19.25 9.59
#